data_1933951de1587babf0f54ed41d38ab0a
#
_entry.id   1933951de1587babf0f54ed41d38ab0a
#
_cell.length_a   1.000
_cell.length_b   1.000
_cell.length_c   1.000
_cell.angle_alpha   90.00
_cell.angle_beta   90.00
_cell.angle_gamma   90.00
#
_symmetry.space_group_name_H-M   'P 1'
#
loop_
_entity.id
_entity.type
_entity.pdbx_description
1 polymer ?
#
loop_
_entity_poly.entity_id
_entity_poly.type
_entity_poly.pdbx_seq_one_letter_code
_entity_poly.pdbx_strand_id
1 'polypeptide(L)'
;IALTGQGTLDGQAGDGTPWCWMSRDYMTDYQDDDRTALINMNNNRVPVEERIFGQGHFLRPNFIQVIGCENVLVEGITLVRSPMWEVNPVLCTNVTVRGIHISTKAANNDGIDPESSNVKPRGPGNHPAGGI
;
A
#
# COMPACT_ATOMS: atom_id res chain seq x y z
N ILE A 1 -0.94 -17.33 1.24
CA ILE A 1 0.17 -16.49 1.77
C ILE A 1 -0.17 -16.12 3.20
N ALA A 2 0.85 -16.12 4.10
CA ALA A 2 0.69 -15.63 5.45
C ALA A 2 1.86 -14.70 5.82
N LEU A 3 1.54 -13.53 6.37
CA LEU A 3 2.45 -12.60 7.01
C LEU A 3 2.02 -12.45 8.45
N THR A 4 2.73 -13.10 9.38
CA THR A 4 2.31 -13.23 10.77
C THR A 4 3.46 -12.97 11.73
N GLY A 5 3.14 -12.59 12.96
CA GLY A 5 4.11 -12.37 14.02
C GLY A 5 3.81 -11.12 14.84
N GLN A 6 4.78 -10.70 15.66
CA GLN A 6 4.67 -9.48 16.49
C GLN A 6 5.80 -8.48 16.19
N GLY A 7 6.44 -8.64 15.02
CA GLY A 7 7.49 -7.74 14.57
C GLY A 7 6.96 -6.44 13.99
N THR A 8 7.87 -5.52 13.70
CA THR A 8 7.60 -4.24 13.06
C THR A 8 8.19 -4.22 11.67
N LEU A 9 7.37 -3.86 10.69
CA LEU A 9 7.83 -3.48 9.35
C LEU A 9 7.87 -1.96 9.27
N ASP A 10 9.03 -1.44 8.88
CA ASP A 10 9.29 -0.01 8.78
C ASP A 10 9.51 0.36 7.31
N GLY A 11 8.57 1.12 6.74
CA GLY A 11 8.62 1.57 5.34
C GLY A 11 9.63 2.68 5.09
N GLN A 12 10.25 3.24 6.15
CA GLN A 12 11.27 4.27 6.08
C GLN A 12 10.83 5.51 5.28
N ALA A 13 9.55 5.82 5.25
CA ALA A 13 9.04 6.99 4.59
C ALA A 13 9.05 8.21 5.53
N GLY A 14 9.58 9.33 5.05
CA GLY A 14 9.66 10.59 5.79
C GLY A 14 10.96 11.35 5.55
N ASP A 15 11.16 12.43 6.30
CA ASP A 15 12.34 13.28 6.18
C ASP A 15 13.65 12.55 6.40
N GLY A 16 14.62 12.81 5.54
CA GLY A 16 15.95 12.23 5.64
C GLY A 16 16.00 10.72 5.39
N THR A 17 14.94 10.15 4.83
CA THR A 17 14.84 8.73 4.50
C THR A 17 14.85 8.50 2.99
N PRO A 18 15.05 7.25 2.50
CA PRO A 18 15.00 6.94 1.08
C PRO A 18 13.69 7.30 0.39
N TRP A 19 12.57 7.37 1.14
CA TRP A 19 11.22 7.66 0.63
C TRP A 19 10.74 9.07 0.98
N CYS A 20 11.67 10.05 1.06
CA CYS A 20 11.33 11.44 1.38
C CYS A 20 10.49 12.13 0.31
N TRP A 21 10.52 11.69 -0.95
CA TRP A 21 9.71 12.25 -2.04
C TRP A 21 8.20 11.99 -1.91
N MET A 22 7.76 11.30 -0.90
CA MET A 22 6.35 11.10 -0.64
C MET A 22 5.61 12.38 -0.22
N SER A 23 6.33 13.44 0.16
CA SER A 23 5.76 14.72 0.58
C SER A 23 6.26 15.87 -0.30
N ARG A 24 5.31 16.68 -0.81
CA ARG A 24 5.63 17.89 -1.57
C ARG A 24 6.41 18.93 -0.78
N ASP A 25 6.31 18.88 0.55
CA ASP A 25 6.94 19.89 1.41
C ASP A 25 8.47 19.73 1.49
N TYR A 26 8.99 18.60 1.07
CA TYR A 26 10.38 18.24 1.26
C TYR A 26 11.21 18.14 -0.02
N MET A 27 10.56 18.04 -1.21
CA MET A 27 11.27 17.64 -2.42
C MET A 27 10.88 18.45 -3.64
N THR A 28 11.87 18.72 -4.49
CA THR A 28 11.68 19.08 -5.89
C THR A 28 11.19 17.88 -6.71
N ASP A 29 11.56 16.68 -6.29
CA ASP A 29 11.23 15.41 -6.93
C ASP A 29 10.00 14.82 -6.24
N TYR A 30 8.93 14.63 -6.98
CA TYR A 30 7.66 14.13 -6.49
C TYR A 30 6.98 13.28 -7.56
N GLN A 31 6.02 12.46 -7.15
CA GLN A 31 5.40 11.46 -8.04
C GLN A 31 4.50 12.01 -9.15
N ASP A 32 4.14 13.30 -9.17
CA ASP A 32 3.08 13.83 -10.04
C ASP A 32 3.35 13.62 -11.53
N ASP A 33 4.58 13.80 -11.98
CA ASP A 33 4.96 13.59 -13.38
C ASP A 33 4.88 12.09 -13.75
N ASP A 34 5.41 11.22 -12.91
CA ASP A 34 5.37 9.79 -13.12
C ASP A 34 3.94 9.22 -13.04
N ARG A 35 3.15 9.73 -12.09
CA ARG A 35 1.74 9.38 -11.99
C ARG A 35 0.98 9.78 -13.25
N THR A 36 1.23 10.98 -13.77
CA THR A 36 0.63 11.46 -15.02
C THR A 36 1.06 10.60 -16.20
N ALA A 37 2.35 10.26 -16.27
CA ALA A 37 2.87 9.37 -17.30
C ALA A 37 2.21 7.98 -17.23
N LEU A 38 2.09 7.39 -16.04
CA LEU A 38 1.44 6.09 -15.85
C LEU A 38 -0.04 6.11 -16.25
N ILE A 39 -0.77 7.19 -15.91
CA ILE A 39 -2.17 7.36 -16.32
C ILE A 39 -2.26 7.46 -17.87
N ASN A 40 -1.38 8.21 -18.50
CA ASN A 40 -1.34 8.33 -19.95
C ASN A 40 -1.01 6.99 -20.63
N MET A 41 -0.05 6.23 -20.09
CA MET A 41 0.25 4.89 -20.58
C MET A 41 -0.97 3.97 -20.49
N ASN A 42 -1.72 4.05 -19.38
CA ASN A 42 -2.94 3.27 -19.20
C ASN A 42 -4.02 3.66 -20.22
N ASN A 43 -4.26 4.95 -20.40
CA ASN A 43 -5.24 5.47 -21.36
C ASN A 43 -4.91 5.08 -22.82
N ASN A 44 -3.62 5.03 -23.15
CA ASN A 44 -3.12 4.62 -24.45
C ASN A 44 -2.93 3.11 -24.59
N ARG A 45 -3.33 2.33 -23.58
CA ARG A 45 -3.24 0.86 -23.58
C ARG A 45 -1.82 0.34 -23.81
N VAL A 46 -0.81 1.05 -23.32
CA VAL A 46 0.58 0.57 -23.34
C VAL A 46 0.64 -0.75 -22.56
N PRO A 47 1.28 -1.80 -23.08
CA PRO A 47 1.45 -3.07 -22.36
C PRO A 47 2.07 -2.86 -20.98
N VAL A 48 1.63 -3.65 -19.98
CA VAL A 48 2.08 -3.47 -18.59
C VAL A 48 3.59 -3.64 -18.45
N GLU A 49 4.16 -4.58 -19.19
CA GLU A 49 5.60 -4.87 -19.25
C GLU A 49 6.46 -3.72 -19.80
N GLU A 50 5.84 -2.77 -20.49
CA GLU A 50 6.50 -1.57 -21.02
C GLU A 50 6.38 -0.37 -20.06
N ARG A 51 5.58 -0.47 -18.99
CA ARG A 51 5.38 0.60 -18.01
C ARG A 51 6.47 0.55 -16.93
N ILE A 52 7.66 0.96 -17.30
CA ILE A 52 8.84 0.83 -16.45
C ILE A 52 9.14 2.17 -15.76
N PHE A 53 9.11 2.15 -14.42
CA PHE A 53 9.46 3.26 -13.55
C PHE A 53 10.56 2.78 -12.58
N GLY A 54 11.79 3.07 -12.91
CA GLY A 54 12.98 2.66 -12.15
C GLY A 54 13.75 3.86 -11.59
N GLN A 55 15.07 3.82 -11.72
CA GLN A 55 15.92 4.90 -11.25
C GLN A 55 15.56 6.24 -11.91
N GLY A 56 15.39 7.28 -11.09
CA GLY A 56 14.97 8.61 -11.53
C GLY A 56 13.46 8.80 -11.61
N HIS A 57 12.68 7.83 -11.16
CA HIS A 57 11.23 7.90 -11.02
C HIS A 57 10.81 7.83 -9.55
N PHE A 58 9.67 8.45 -9.22
CA PHE A 58 9.27 8.72 -7.84
C PHE A 58 7.85 8.25 -7.50
N LEU A 59 7.35 7.21 -8.18
CA LEU A 59 6.07 6.59 -7.80
C LEU A 59 6.17 6.00 -6.40
N ARG A 60 5.20 6.33 -5.54
CA ARG A 60 5.12 5.77 -4.19
C ARG A 60 4.59 4.34 -4.24
N PRO A 61 5.29 3.37 -3.67
CA PRO A 61 4.77 2.01 -3.57
C PRO A 61 3.75 1.87 -2.45
N ASN A 62 2.77 0.97 -2.61
CA ASN A 62 2.00 0.44 -1.49
C ASN A 62 2.92 -0.37 -0.58
N PHE A 63 2.64 -0.38 0.73
CA PHE A 63 3.57 -0.98 1.68
C PHE A 63 3.49 -2.51 1.65
N ILE A 64 2.30 -3.06 1.80
CA ILE A 64 2.05 -4.49 1.62
C ILE A 64 1.02 -4.64 0.51
N GLN A 65 1.46 -5.11 -0.65
CA GLN A 65 0.58 -5.38 -1.77
C GLN A 65 0.62 -6.86 -2.13
N VAL A 66 -0.54 -7.50 -2.12
CA VAL A 66 -0.72 -8.87 -2.59
C VAL A 66 -1.67 -8.88 -3.76
N ILE A 67 -1.31 -9.56 -4.85
CA ILE A 67 -2.06 -9.51 -6.12
C ILE A 67 -2.43 -10.92 -6.55
N GLY A 68 -3.72 -11.14 -6.87
CA GLY A 68 -4.21 -12.40 -7.41
C GLY A 68 -4.03 -13.60 -6.49
N CYS A 69 -4.04 -13.38 -5.16
CA CYS A 69 -3.76 -14.42 -4.19
C CYS A 69 -5.03 -15.00 -3.56
N GLU A 70 -4.97 -16.27 -3.22
CA GLU A 70 -5.99 -16.93 -2.41
C GLU A 70 -5.47 -17.23 -1.00
N ASN A 71 -6.38 -17.19 0.01
CA ASN A 71 -6.07 -17.51 1.40
C ASN A 71 -4.91 -16.65 1.96
N VAL A 72 -5.12 -15.35 2.00
CA VAL A 72 -4.15 -14.39 2.51
C VAL A 72 -4.44 -14.12 4.00
N LEU A 73 -3.41 -14.17 4.83
CA LEU A 73 -3.47 -13.82 6.24
C LEU A 73 -2.40 -12.77 6.56
N VAL A 74 -2.82 -11.64 7.13
CA VAL A 74 -1.93 -10.64 7.73
C VAL A 74 -2.29 -10.51 9.20
N GLU A 75 -1.38 -10.85 10.10
CA GLU A 75 -1.71 -10.99 11.53
C GLU A 75 -0.60 -10.52 12.48
N GLY A 76 -0.97 -9.71 13.47
CA GLY A 76 -0.19 -9.42 14.66
C GLY A 76 0.98 -8.43 14.47
N ILE A 77 1.29 -8.05 13.26
CA ILE A 77 2.43 -7.18 12.93
C ILE A 77 2.13 -5.70 13.16
N THR A 78 3.18 -4.92 13.33
CA THR A 78 3.14 -3.45 13.39
C THR A 78 3.70 -2.88 12.09
N LEU A 79 3.01 -1.89 11.52
CA LEU A 79 3.39 -1.18 10.31
C LEU A 79 3.68 0.29 10.66
N VAL A 80 4.84 0.79 10.30
CA VAL A 80 5.25 2.17 10.58
C VAL A 80 5.89 2.83 9.36
N ARG A 81 5.75 4.14 9.25
CA ARG A 81 6.36 4.98 8.22
C ARG A 81 6.16 4.47 6.79
N SER A 82 4.94 4.12 6.46
CA SER A 82 4.57 3.68 5.11
C SER A 82 4.69 4.82 4.09
N PRO A 83 5.15 4.54 2.87
CA PRO A 83 5.16 5.54 1.79
C PRO A 83 3.77 5.79 1.19
N MET A 84 2.83 4.84 1.27
CA MET A 84 1.48 4.92 0.74
C MET A 84 0.56 3.93 1.49
N TRP A 85 -0.50 3.43 0.90
CA TRP A 85 -1.44 2.47 1.48
C TRP A 85 -0.75 1.31 2.19
N GLU A 86 -1.26 0.96 3.37
CA GLU A 86 -0.58 0.00 4.26
C GLU A 86 -0.75 -1.44 3.80
N VAL A 87 -2.00 -1.89 3.64
CA VAL A 87 -2.33 -3.24 3.18
C VAL A 87 -3.31 -3.15 2.02
N ASN A 88 -2.82 -3.44 0.83
CA ASN A 88 -3.57 -3.33 -0.42
C ASN A 88 -3.68 -4.69 -1.11
N PRO A 89 -4.69 -5.50 -0.79
CA PRO A 89 -4.97 -6.72 -1.52
C PRO A 89 -5.70 -6.41 -2.83
N VAL A 90 -5.16 -6.86 -3.95
CA VAL A 90 -5.68 -6.65 -5.30
C VAL A 90 -6.10 -7.98 -5.91
N LEU A 91 -7.36 -8.11 -6.35
CA LEU A 91 -7.90 -9.32 -6.98
C LEU A 91 -7.70 -10.59 -6.11
N CYS A 92 -7.74 -10.45 -4.79
CA CYS A 92 -7.50 -11.54 -3.86
C CYS A 92 -8.81 -12.17 -3.35
N THR A 93 -8.75 -13.45 -3.01
CA THR A 93 -9.86 -14.20 -2.45
C THR A 93 -9.52 -14.73 -1.05
N ASN A 94 -10.47 -14.63 -0.11
CA ASN A 94 -10.33 -15.10 1.27
C ASN A 94 -9.14 -14.43 1.98
N VAL A 95 -9.18 -13.11 2.07
CA VAL A 95 -8.18 -12.30 2.78
C VAL A 95 -8.63 -12.06 4.21
N THR A 96 -7.77 -12.30 5.17
CA THR A 96 -7.98 -11.99 6.59
C THR A 96 -6.86 -11.06 7.07
N VAL A 97 -7.25 -9.91 7.61
CA VAL A 97 -6.33 -8.98 8.29
C VAL A 97 -6.82 -8.83 9.73
N ARG A 98 -5.94 -9.12 10.71
CA ARG A 98 -6.33 -9.06 12.13
C ARG A 98 -5.16 -8.74 13.06
N GLY A 99 -5.47 -8.02 14.15
CA GLY A 99 -4.50 -7.74 15.20
C GLY A 99 -3.26 -6.97 14.74
N ILE A 100 -3.34 -6.27 13.62
CA ILE A 100 -2.26 -5.40 13.15
C ILE A 100 -2.33 -4.04 13.84
N HIS A 101 -1.18 -3.39 14.00
CA HIS A 101 -1.07 -2.02 14.47
C HIS A 101 -0.45 -1.16 13.37
N ILE A 102 -1.07 -0.03 13.06
CA ILE A 102 -0.59 0.90 12.04
C ILE A 102 -0.30 2.25 12.68
N SER A 103 0.93 2.76 12.47
CA SER A 103 1.33 4.10 12.92
C SER A 103 2.12 4.82 11.84
N THR A 104 1.43 5.67 11.08
CA THR A 104 1.97 6.38 9.93
C THR A 104 1.34 7.77 9.81
N LYS A 105 2.00 8.70 9.13
CA LYS A 105 1.60 10.11 9.04
C LYS A 105 1.73 10.70 7.64
N ALA A 106 1.77 9.91 6.60
CA ALA A 106 1.83 10.43 5.24
C ALA A 106 0.43 10.65 4.63
N ALA A 107 0.37 11.35 3.51
CA ALA A 107 -0.83 11.40 2.69
C ALA A 107 -1.11 10.04 2.06
N ASN A 108 -2.38 9.67 1.89
CA ASN A 108 -2.82 8.38 1.36
C ASN A 108 -2.26 7.18 2.16
N ASN A 109 -2.37 7.26 3.47
CA ASN A 109 -2.03 6.16 4.39
C ASN A 109 -3.29 5.39 4.83
N ASP A 110 -4.08 4.95 3.89
CA ASP A 110 -5.25 4.14 4.16
C ASP A 110 -4.81 2.80 4.73
N GLY A 111 -5.42 2.39 5.84
CA GLY A 111 -4.94 1.24 6.60
C GLY A 111 -5.12 -0.09 5.88
N ILE A 112 -6.30 -0.32 5.31
CA ILE A 112 -6.59 -1.52 4.50
C ILE A 112 -7.41 -1.05 3.31
N ASP A 113 -6.85 -1.15 2.12
CA ASP A 113 -7.46 -0.67 0.87
C ASP A 113 -7.58 -1.81 -0.16
N PRO A 114 -8.67 -2.60 -0.08
CA PRO A 114 -8.86 -3.74 -0.97
C PRO A 114 -9.41 -3.31 -2.33
N GLU A 115 -8.74 -3.76 -3.39
CA GLU A 115 -9.18 -3.58 -4.77
C GLU A 115 -9.72 -4.89 -5.35
N SER A 116 -11.05 -4.94 -5.60
CA SER A 116 -11.73 -6.13 -6.14
C SER A 116 -11.41 -7.42 -5.39
N SER A 117 -11.25 -7.32 -4.08
CA SER A 117 -10.85 -8.43 -3.20
C SER A 117 -11.95 -8.76 -2.19
N ASN A 118 -12.02 -10.02 -1.78
CA ASN A 118 -12.88 -10.47 -0.67
C ASN A 118 -12.08 -10.47 0.63
N VAL A 119 -12.23 -9.41 1.41
CA VAL A 119 -11.51 -9.20 2.67
C VAL A 119 -12.44 -9.36 3.86
N LYS A 120 -12.01 -10.12 4.86
CA LYS A 120 -12.68 -10.24 6.15
C LYS A 120 -11.83 -9.56 7.23
N PRO A 121 -12.07 -8.28 7.56
CA PRO A 121 -11.44 -7.67 8.72
C PRO A 121 -12.00 -8.33 9.98
N ARG A 122 -11.14 -8.84 10.84
CA ARG A 122 -11.50 -9.30 12.18
C ARG A 122 -10.74 -8.46 13.20
N GLY A 123 -11.45 -7.46 13.75
CA GLY A 123 -11.03 -6.79 14.98
C GLY A 123 -11.58 -7.52 16.22
N PRO A 124 -11.07 -7.25 17.42
CA PRO A 124 -11.72 -7.65 18.66
C PRO A 124 -13.01 -6.84 18.81
N GLY A 125 -14.16 -7.49 18.59
CA GLY A 125 -15.49 -6.88 18.80
C GLY A 125 -16.24 -6.62 17.49
N ASN A 126 -17.44 -7.18 17.44
CA ASN A 126 -18.45 -7.01 16.41
C ASN A 126 -18.72 -5.53 16.10
N HIS A 127 -18.22 -5.02 14.97
CA HIS A 127 -18.87 -3.94 14.27
C HIS A 127 -19.36 -4.46 12.93
N PRO A 128 -20.63 -4.25 12.57
CA PRO A 128 -21.11 -4.55 11.23
C PRO A 128 -20.36 -3.67 10.24
N ALA A 129 -20.02 -4.24 9.11
CA ALA A 129 -19.35 -3.56 8.02
C ALA A 129 -20.17 -2.32 7.63
N GLY A 130 -19.73 -1.16 8.09
CA GLY A 130 -20.12 0.13 7.56
C GLY A 130 -19.04 0.51 6.57
N GLY A 131 -19.40 0.55 5.28
CA GLY A 131 -18.48 0.97 4.25
C GLY A 131 -18.01 2.41 4.44
N ILE A 132 -16.79 2.66 4.11
CA ILE A 132 -16.26 3.95 3.70
C ILE A 132 -15.66 3.73 2.32
#